data_b68cf71a8e90baa2f347656c9579722e
#
_entry.id   b68cf71a8e90baa2f347656c9579722e
#
_cell.length_a   1.000
_cell.length_b   1.000
_cell.length_c   1.000
_cell.angle_alpha   90.00
_cell.angle_beta   90.00
_cell.angle_gamma   90.00
#
_symmetry.space_group_name_H-M   'P 1'
#
loop_
_entity.id
_entity.type
_entity.pdbx_description
1 polymer ?
#
loop_
_entity_poly.entity_id
_entity_poly.type
_entity_poly.pdbx_seq_one_letter_code
_entity_poly.pdbx_strand_id
1 'polypeptide(L)'
;VDRSKLTKGATYLIPLQLEQSEDLETITSDTKKHYVILKYMFDMVDDKIDLTDKITDPLSCGANSLSFLYDDDTSTAYETKYQSASGNAQYGQPIDINLGKEMRAIMFEYITKGWNNSGPKVIKLFTSNDGTNWNEFVEINEGLPTASEGGKTYTSKVFTSPNPFSYLRLTVMESYLGNCIGEFQPGSTSWYACWGMAELKLWGM
;
A
#
# COMPACT_ATOMS: atom_id res chain seq x y z
N VAL A 1 19.58 15.78 -12.16
CA VAL A 1 19.80 16.13 -10.75
C VAL A 1 20.72 15.08 -10.14
N ASP A 2 21.78 15.51 -9.50
CA ASP A 2 22.72 14.62 -8.81
C ASP A 2 22.09 14.18 -7.47
N ARG A 3 21.68 12.91 -7.39
CA ARG A 3 21.01 12.35 -6.21
C ARG A 3 21.88 12.35 -4.95
N SER A 4 23.21 12.28 -5.11
CA SER A 4 24.14 12.28 -3.97
C SER A 4 24.09 13.56 -3.13
N LYS A 5 23.53 14.64 -3.71
CA LYS A 5 23.36 15.94 -3.06
C LYS A 5 21.97 16.16 -2.47
N LEU A 6 21.09 15.18 -2.59
CA LEU A 6 19.73 15.27 -2.06
C LEU A 6 19.61 14.51 -0.73
N THR A 7 18.95 15.10 0.23
CA THR A 7 18.60 14.44 1.48
C THR A 7 17.25 13.75 1.31
N LYS A 8 17.21 12.46 1.61
CA LYS A 8 15.99 11.66 1.58
C LYS A 8 14.93 12.24 2.53
N GLY A 9 13.69 12.30 2.07
CA GLY A 9 12.59 12.93 2.83
C GLY A 9 12.52 14.45 2.72
N ALA A 10 13.54 15.10 2.19
CA ALA A 10 13.51 16.55 1.99
C ALA A 10 12.71 16.95 0.74
N THR A 11 12.16 18.15 0.80
CA THR A 11 11.54 18.81 -0.35
C THR A 11 12.46 19.93 -0.82
N TYR A 12 12.80 19.94 -2.09
CA TYR A 12 13.65 20.95 -2.69
C TYR A 12 12.83 21.85 -3.61
N LEU A 13 13.05 23.16 -3.51
CA LEU A 13 12.52 24.16 -4.43
C LEU A 13 13.67 24.57 -5.36
N ILE A 14 13.54 24.27 -6.63
CA ILE A 14 14.50 24.74 -7.64
C ILE A 14 13.89 25.96 -8.31
N PRO A 15 14.41 27.15 -8.06
CA PRO A 15 13.95 28.35 -8.75
C PRO A 15 14.40 28.30 -10.21
N LEU A 16 13.47 28.52 -11.12
CA LEU A 16 13.75 28.74 -12.54
C LEU A 16 13.47 30.20 -12.85
N GLN A 17 14.42 30.85 -13.44
CA GLN A 17 14.27 32.22 -13.92
C GLN A 17 14.38 32.23 -15.44
N LEU A 18 13.39 32.84 -16.08
CA LEU A 18 13.47 33.10 -17.52
C LEU A 18 14.44 34.28 -17.74
N GLU A 19 15.48 34.04 -18.50
CA GLU A 19 16.36 35.09 -18.97
C GLU A 19 15.84 35.63 -20.31
N GLN A 20 15.96 36.92 -20.50
CA GLN A 20 15.58 37.57 -21.74
C GLN A 20 16.60 37.17 -22.82
N SER A 21 16.13 36.61 -23.93
CA SER A 21 16.95 36.50 -25.14
C SER A 21 16.85 37.78 -25.96
N GLU A 22 17.85 38.00 -26.77
CA GLU A 22 17.91 39.20 -27.64
C GLU A 22 16.72 39.30 -28.60
N ASP A 23 15.99 38.21 -28.83
CA ASP A 23 14.88 38.09 -29.75
C ASP A 23 13.48 38.25 -29.10
N LEU A 24 13.39 38.46 -27.78
CA LEU A 24 12.12 38.57 -27.08
C LEU A 24 11.91 39.99 -26.55
N GLU A 25 10.80 40.62 -26.98
CA GLU A 25 10.33 41.86 -26.36
C GLU A 25 10.07 41.69 -24.85
N THR A 26 10.29 42.74 -24.11
CA THR A 26 10.35 42.85 -22.65
C THR A 26 9.29 42.01 -21.93
N ILE A 27 9.73 40.99 -21.19
CA ILE A 27 8.88 40.30 -20.23
C ILE A 27 8.80 41.17 -18.97
N THR A 28 7.70 41.89 -18.83
CA THR A 28 7.42 42.71 -17.65
C THR A 28 6.54 41.87 -16.73
N SER A 29 7.04 41.32 -15.65
CA SER A 29 6.27 41.08 -14.44
C SER A 29 6.93 40.10 -13.47
N ASP A 30 6.39 40.02 -12.27
CA ASP A 30 6.72 39.09 -11.18
C ASP A 30 6.52 37.61 -11.52
N THR A 31 6.01 37.32 -12.73
CA THR A 31 5.76 35.96 -13.25
C THR A 31 7.02 35.28 -13.83
N LYS A 32 8.18 35.92 -13.75
CA LYS A 32 9.45 35.37 -14.28
C LYS A 32 10.03 34.22 -13.45
N LYS A 33 9.54 34.01 -12.22
CA LYS A 33 10.05 32.97 -11.34
C LYS A 33 9.09 31.79 -11.28
N HIS A 34 9.57 30.64 -11.69
CA HIS A 34 8.89 29.37 -11.54
C HIS A 34 9.70 28.49 -10.61
N TYR A 35 9.03 27.56 -9.96
CA TYR A 35 9.69 26.62 -9.06
C TYR A 35 9.36 25.19 -9.48
N VAL A 36 10.39 24.37 -9.56
CA VAL A 36 10.23 22.92 -9.63
C VAL A 36 10.35 22.37 -8.22
N ILE A 37 9.34 21.66 -7.78
CA ILE A 37 9.35 20.98 -6.49
C ILE A 37 9.90 19.57 -6.72
N LEU A 38 11.05 19.28 -6.15
CA LEU A 38 11.61 17.92 -6.12
C LEU A 38 11.41 17.34 -4.73
N LYS A 39 10.82 16.14 -4.70
CA LYS A 39 10.72 15.32 -3.50
C LYS A 39 11.49 14.02 -3.73
N TYR A 40 12.53 13.82 -2.95
CA TYR A 40 13.24 12.55 -2.92
C TYR A 40 12.67 11.71 -1.77
N MET A 41 11.72 10.82 -2.09
CA MET A 41 10.97 10.07 -1.07
C MET A 41 11.54 8.66 -0.90
N PHE A 42 11.62 7.88 -1.98
CA PHE A 42 12.03 6.49 -1.91
C PHE A 42 13.17 6.16 -2.88
N ASP A 43 14.07 5.32 -2.42
CA ASP A 43 14.92 4.51 -3.27
C ASP A 43 14.32 3.10 -3.34
N MET A 44 13.99 2.64 -4.54
CA MET A 44 13.33 1.34 -4.73
C MET A 44 14.20 0.15 -4.35
N VAL A 45 15.50 0.36 -4.17
CA VAL A 45 16.44 -0.67 -3.71
C VAL A 45 16.65 -0.56 -2.21
N ASP A 46 17.02 0.63 -1.72
CA ASP A 46 17.45 0.83 -0.34
C ASP A 46 16.29 0.88 0.67
N ASP A 47 15.09 1.28 0.19
CA ASP A 47 13.92 1.45 1.05
C ASP A 47 12.96 0.26 1.01
N LYS A 48 13.25 -0.77 0.20
CA LYS A 48 12.45 -1.99 0.18
C LYS A 48 12.52 -2.67 1.54
N ILE A 49 11.37 -2.99 2.08
CA ILE A 49 11.24 -3.69 3.36
C ILE A 49 11.30 -5.18 3.07
N ASP A 50 12.22 -5.88 3.71
CA ASP A 50 12.22 -7.33 3.76
C ASP A 50 11.06 -7.78 4.65
N LEU A 51 10.12 -8.55 4.08
CA LEU A 51 8.93 -9.07 4.76
C LEU A 51 9.17 -10.39 5.49
N THR A 52 10.34 -11.00 5.34
CA THR A 52 10.70 -12.27 6.01
C THR A 52 10.54 -12.12 7.52
N ASP A 53 9.76 -13.01 8.14
CA ASP A 53 9.46 -13.03 9.57
C ASP A 53 8.80 -11.75 10.15
N LYS A 54 8.36 -10.84 9.27
CA LYS A 54 7.73 -9.57 9.68
C LYS A 54 6.22 -9.52 9.43
N ILE A 55 5.70 -10.43 8.64
CA ILE A 55 4.29 -10.47 8.28
C ILE A 55 3.57 -11.56 9.07
N THR A 56 2.39 -11.25 9.56
CA THR A 56 1.56 -12.17 10.33
C THR A 56 0.10 -12.11 9.87
N ASP A 57 -0.61 -13.21 10.06
CA ASP A 57 -2.06 -13.33 9.90
C ASP A 57 -2.69 -13.43 11.30
N PRO A 58 -3.10 -12.30 11.91
CA PRO A 58 -3.51 -12.26 13.31
C PRO A 58 -4.82 -13.00 13.58
N LEU A 59 -5.62 -13.27 12.55
CA LEU A 59 -6.90 -13.98 12.68
C LEU A 59 -6.85 -15.40 12.13
N SER A 60 -5.68 -15.87 11.71
CA SER A 60 -5.49 -17.20 11.09
C SER A 60 -6.44 -17.45 9.90
N CYS A 61 -6.62 -16.41 9.09
CA CYS A 61 -7.53 -16.39 7.95
C CYS A 61 -6.94 -17.04 6.70
N GLY A 62 -5.63 -17.21 6.63
CA GLY A 62 -4.95 -17.72 5.44
C GLY A 62 -5.35 -19.15 5.09
N ALA A 63 -5.61 -19.38 3.81
CA ALA A 63 -5.74 -20.72 3.23
C ALA A 63 -4.38 -21.29 2.83
N ASN A 64 -3.41 -20.42 2.58
CA ASN A 64 -2.07 -20.73 2.12
C ASN A 64 -1.01 -20.04 2.99
N SER A 65 0.26 -20.31 2.70
CA SER A 65 1.36 -19.68 3.41
C SER A 65 1.46 -18.17 3.12
N LEU A 66 1.71 -17.38 4.16
CA LEU A 66 2.04 -15.96 4.02
C LEU A 66 3.32 -15.71 3.22
N SER A 67 4.24 -16.68 3.18
CA SER A 67 5.49 -16.58 2.41
C SER A 67 5.24 -16.39 0.90
N PHE A 68 4.10 -16.84 0.39
CA PHE A 68 3.70 -16.63 -1.00
C PHE A 68 3.49 -15.16 -1.37
N LEU A 69 3.45 -14.25 -0.40
CA LEU A 69 3.39 -12.80 -0.66
C LEU A 69 4.77 -12.19 -0.99
N TYR A 70 5.86 -12.91 -0.77
CA TYR A 70 7.21 -12.37 -0.92
C TYR A 70 8.24 -13.42 -1.34
N ASP A 71 7.82 -14.50 -2.02
CA ASP A 71 8.70 -15.55 -2.53
C ASP A 71 9.25 -15.28 -3.94
N ASP A 72 8.85 -14.15 -4.54
CA ASP A 72 9.18 -13.75 -5.91
C ASP A 72 8.68 -14.76 -6.98
N ASP A 73 7.67 -15.59 -6.65
CA ASP A 73 7.04 -16.55 -7.56
C ASP A 73 5.56 -16.20 -7.78
N THR A 74 5.27 -15.54 -8.90
CA THR A 74 3.89 -15.14 -9.24
C THR A 74 2.96 -16.31 -9.58
N SER A 75 3.45 -17.55 -9.62
CA SER A 75 2.62 -18.76 -9.76
C SER A 75 2.02 -19.22 -8.42
N THR A 76 2.57 -18.79 -7.30
CA THR A 76 2.01 -18.96 -5.97
C THR A 76 1.13 -17.76 -5.59
N ALA A 77 0.33 -17.89 -4.56
CA ALA A 77 -0.43 -16.76 -4.02
C ALA A 77 -0.88 -17.02 -2.60
N TYR A 78 -0.85 -15.98 -1.78
CA TYR A 78 -1.60 -15.96 -0.54
C TYR A 78 -3.07 -15.72 -0.83
N GLU A 79 -3.94 -16.48 -0.18
CA GLU A 79 -5.39 -16.31 -0.23
C GLU A 79 -5.97 -16.56 1.15
N THR A 80 -6.93 -15.74 1.54
CA THR A 80 -7.69 -15.97 2.76
C THR A 80 -8.78 -17.02 2.51
N LYS A 81 -9.23 -17.67 3.57
CA LYS A 81 -10.36 -18.60 3.52
C LYS A 81 -11.68 -17.83 3.45
N TYR A 82 -12.66 -18.42 2.83
CA TYR A 82 -14.04 -18.10 3.16
C TYR A 82 -14.28 -18.44 4.63
N GLN A 83 -14.68 -17.45 5.41
CA GLN A 83 -14.95 -17.65 6.82
C GLN A 83 -16.42 -17.68 7.12
N SER A 84 -16.84 -18.64 7.95
CA SER A 84 -18.19 -18.66 8.47
C SER A 84 -18.43 -17.43 9.33
N ALA A 85 -19.64 -16.91 9.23
CA ALA A 85 -20.09 -15.69 9.89
C ALA A 85 -20.22 -15.78 11.43
N SER A 86 -19.58 -16.75 12.09
CA SER A 86 -19.63 -16.89 13.54
C SER A 86 -18.68 -15.94 14.30
N GLY A 87 -17.94 -15.09 13.58
CA GLY A 87 -16.99 -14.16 14.16
C GLY A 87 -17.23 -12.71 13.70
N ASN A 88 -16.60 -11.78 14.37
CA ASN A 88 -16.56 -10.38 14.01
C ASN A 88 -15.27 -10.09 13.23
N ALA A 89 -15.38 -9.77 11.94
CA ALA A 89 -14.27 -9.33 11.11
C ALA A 89 -14.36 -7.82 10.83
N GLN A 90 -14.48 -7.04 11.89
CA GLN A 90 -14.58 -5.57 11.80
C GLN A 90 -13.50 -4.94 10.91
N TYR A 91 -12.33 -5.53 10.86
CA TYR A 91 -11.19 -5.06 10.07
C TYR A 91 -10.91 -5.93 8.83
N GLY A 92 -11.87 -6.72 8.39
CA GLY A 92 -11.67 -7.68 7.30
C GLY A 92 -10.82 -8.87 7.74
N GLN A 93 -10.06 -9.42 6.80
CA GLN A 93 -9.10 -10.50 7.04
C GLN A 93 -7.68 -9.92 6.87
N PRO A 94 -7.12 -9.27 7.92
CA PRO A 94 -5.92 -8.47 7.79
C PRO A 94 -4.65 -9.32 7.77
N ILE A 95 -3.62 -8.71 7.20
CA ILE A 95 -2.22 -9.07 7.45
C ILE A 95 -1.55 -7.92 8.19
N ASP A 96 -0.76 -8.24 9.19
CA ASP A 96 -0.01 -7.28 10.00
C ASP A 96 1.48 -7.37 9.67
N ILE A 97 2.12 -6.24 9.55
CA ILE A 97 3.51 -6.12 9.15
C ILE A 97 4.27 -5.32 10.22
N ASN A 98 5.25 -5.96 10.84
CA ASN A 98 6.21 -5.26 11.70
C ASN A 98 7.29 -4.63 10.81
N LEU A 99 7.35 -3.32 10.75
CA LEU A 99 8.26 -2.58 9.87
C LEU A 99 9.72 -2.62 10.36
N GLY A 100 9.93 -3.00 11.64
CA GLY A 100 11.26 -3.09 12.26
C GLY A 100 11.90 -1.76 12.63
N LYS A 101 11.29 -0.65 12.24
CA LYS A 101 11.70 0.73 12.57
C LYS A 101 10.51 1.67 12.42
N GLU A 102 10.62 2.85 13.01
CA GLU A 102 9.65 3.93 12.80
C GLU A 102 9.73 4.46 11.37
N MET A 103 8.57 4.70 10.77
CA MET A 103 8.41 5.25 9.43
C MET A 103 7.39 6.38 9.44
N ARG A 104 7.49 7.26 8.44
CA ARG A 104 6.51 8.34 8.19
C ARG A 104 5.92 8.31 6.80
N ALA A 105 6.48 7.48 5.93
CA ALA A 105 5.97 7.33 4.58
C ALA A 105 6.07 5.87 4.14
N ILE A 106 5.11 5.46 3.32
CA ILE A 106 5.04 4.10 2.80
C ILE A 106 4.52 4.11 1.36
N MET A 107 4.99 3.16 0.59
CA MET A 107 4.49 2.81 -0.73
C MET A 107 4.45 1.29 -0.84
N PHE A 108 3.48 0.74 -1.52
CA PHE A 108 3.42 -0.69 -1.76
C PHE A 108 3.06 -1.04 -3.21
N GLU A 109 3.42 -2.23 -3.58
CA GLU A 109 3.08 -2.87 -4.83
C GLU A 109 2.52 -4.25 -4.55
N TYR A 110 1.48 -4.66 -5.26
CA TYR A 110 1.05 -6.05 -5.25
C TYR A 110 0.80 -6.56 -6.66
N ILE A 111 0.91 -7.88 -6.82
CA ILE A 111 0.57 -8.58 -8.06
C ILE A 111 -0.70 -9.38 -7.85
N THR A 112 -1.64 -9.26 -8.81
CA THR A 112 -2.89 -9.98 -8.74
C THR A 112 -2.70 -11.47 -8.96
N LYS A 113 -3.48 -12.26 -8.24
CA LYS A 113 -3.48 -13.73 -8.30
C LYS A 113 -4.03 -14.29 -9.61
N GLY A 114 -5.06 -13.70 -10.20
CA GLY A 114 -5.58 -14.04 -11.52
C GLY A 114 -6.58 -15.18 -11.61
N TRP A 115 -6.95 -15.81 -10.51
CA TRP A 115 -8.02 -16.80 -10.48
C TRP A 115 -8.95 -16.58 -9.28
N ASN A 116 -10.15 -17.12 -9.36
CA ASN A 116 -11.21 -17.07 -8.33
C ASN A 116 -11.79 -15.69 -8.04
N ASN A 117 -11.51 -14.66 -8.83
CA ASN A 117 -12.03 -13.30 -8.60
C ASN A 117 -11.77 -12.76 -7.18
N SER A 118 -10.74 -13.26 -6.49
CA SER A 118 -10.41 -12.84 -5.13
C SER A 118 -9.55 -11.57 -5.06
N GLY A 119 -9.37 -10.90 -6.20
CA GLY A 119 -8.62 -9.64 -6.25
C GLY A 119 -9.23 -8.56 -5.37
N PRO A 120 -8.42 -7.73 -4.72
CA PRO A 120 -8.89 -6.62 -3.91
C PRO A 120 -9.68 -5.60 -4.73
N LYS A 121 -10.81 -5.12 -4.17
CA LYS A 121 -11.63 -4.05 -4.71
C LYS A 121 -11.62 -2.81 -3.81
N VAL A 122 -11.49 -3.02 -2.50
CA VAL A 122 -11.27 -1.96 -1.52
C VAL A 122 -10.21 -2.43 -0.54
N ILE A 123 -9.13 -1.68 -0.43
CA ILE A 123 -8.04 -1.92 0.51
C ILE A 123 -8.03 -0.80 1.55
N LYS A 124 -7.89 -1.15 2.83
CA LYS A 124 -7.56 -0.20 3.89
C LYS A 124 -6.21 -0.51 4.50
N LEU A 125 -5.48 0.55 4.80
CA LEU A 125 -4.27 0.50 5.59
C LEU A 125 -4.52 1.13 6.96
N PHE A 126 -3.94 0.52 7.97
CA PHE A 126 -3.92 1.03 9.33
C PHE A 126 -2.48 1.10 9.82
N THR A 127 -2.19 2.03 10.71
CA THR A 127 -0.89 2.19 11.33
C THR A 127 -0.97 2.00 12.82
N SER A 128 0.13 1.52 13.42
CA SER A 128 0.25 1.35 14.86
C SER A 128 1.70 1.54 15.31
N ASN A 129 1.91 1.85 16.60
CA ASN A 129 3.22 1.87 17.23
C ASN A 129 3.46 0.66 18.15
N ASP A 130 2.42 -0.07 18.49
CA ASP A 130 2.48 -1.21 19.43
C ASP A 130 1.95 -2.53 18.83
N GLY A 131 1.46 -2.50 17.58
CA GLY A 131 0.86 -3.66 16.91
C GLY A 131 -0.50 -4.07 17.47
N THR A 132 -1.08 -3.28 18.39
CA THR A 132 -2.32 -3.60 19.09
C THR A 132 -3.39 -2.53 18.86
N ASN A 133 -3.01 -1.27 19.03
CA ASN A 133 -3.88 -0.12 18.83
C ASN A 133 -3.68 0.42 17.40
N TRP A 134 -4.73 0.34 16.59
CA TRP A 134 -4.68 0.65 15.17
C TRP A 134 -5.43 1.94 14.84
N ASN A 135 -4.81 2.79 14.04
CA ASN A 135 -5.41 3.99 13.50
C ASN A 135 -5.62 3.82 11.99
N GLU A 136 -6.79 4.16 11.50
CA GLU A 136 -7.04 4.18 10.06
C GLU A 136 -6.09 5.18 9.39
N PHE A 137 -5.46 4.77 8.31
CA PHE A 137 -4.45 5.56 7.63
C PHE A 137 -4.91 5.96 6.22
N VAL A 138 -5.34 5.00 5.43
CA VAL A 138 -5.80 5.27 4.06
C VAL A 138 -6.76 4.20 3.57
N GLU A 139 -7.74 4.61 2.77
CA GLU A 139 -8.59 3.72 1.97
C GLU A 139 -8.26 3.89 0.48
N ILE A 140 -8.20 2.78 -0.25
CA ILE A 140 -7.91 2.70 -1.67
C ILE A 140 -9.03 1.89 -2.32
N ASN A 141 -9.81 2.55 -3.18
CA ASN A 141 -10.95 1.98 -3.89
C ASN A 141 -10.96 2.33 -5.39
N GLU A 142 -9.88 2.98 -5.87
CA GLU A 142 -9.71 3.37 -7.26
C GLU A 142 -8.36 2.91 -7.80
N GLY A 143 -8.31 2.65 -9.11
CA GLY A 143 -7.08 2.28 -9.81
C GLY A 143 -6.59 0.86 -9.56
N LEU A 144 -7.32 0.05 -8.79
CA LEU A 144 -6.99 -1.34 -8.54
C LEU A 144 -7.30 -2.19 -9.79
N PRO A 145 -6.50 -3.24 -10.09
CA PRO A 145 -6.76 -4.16 -11.19
C PRO A 145 -8.11 -4.85 -11.06
N THR A 146 -8.74 -5.16 -12.18
CA THR A 146 -10.02 -5.88 -12.20
C THR A 146 -9.85 -7.34 -11.81
N ALA A 147 -10.94 -7.97 -11.37
CA ALA A 147 -10.98 -9.30 -10.79
C ALA A 147 -10.36 -10.43 -11.64
N SER A 148 -10.51 -10.36 -12.94
CA SER A 148 -10.13 -11.42 -13.87
C SER A 148 -8.67 -11.29 -14.38
N GLU A 149 -7.99 -10.21 -14.01
CA GLU A 149 -6.65 -9.92 -14.50
C GLU A 149 -5.58 -10.46 -13.55
N GLY A 150 -5.03 -11.63 -13.89
CA GLY A 150 -3.87 -12.19 -13.21
C GLY A 150 -2.55 -11.60 -13.66
N GLY A 151 -1.58 -11.59 -12.77
CA GLY A 151 -0.24 -11.10 -13.05
C GLY A 151 -0.18 -9.59 -13.31
N LYS A 152 -1.22 -8.82 -12.93
CA LYS A 152 -1.23 -7.36 -13.03
C LYS A 152 -0.62 -6.75 -11.79
N THR A 153 0.27 -5.81 -11.99
CA THR A 153 0.89 -5.07 -10.93
C THR A 153 0.10 -3.82 -10.62
N TYR A 154 -0.23 -3.63 -9.35
CA TYR A 154 -0.68 -2.35 -8.81
C TYR A 154 0.45 -1.73 -8.01
N THR A 155 0.77 -0.48 -8.28
CA THR A 155 1.73 0.31 -7.51
C THR A 155 0.99 1.50 -6.90
N SER A 156 1.03 1.61 -5.58
CA SER A 156 0.39 2.71 -4.87
C SER A 156 1.15 4.02 -5.07
N LYS A 157 0.47 5.14 -4.81
CA LYS A 157 1.17 6.40 -4.52
C LYS A 157 1.91 6.28 -3.18
N VAL A 158 2.77 7.24 -2.90
CA VAL A 158 3.37 7.39 -1.57
C VAL A 158 2.34 7.96 -0.61
N PHE A 159 2.11 7.27 0.49
CA PHE A 159 1.28 7.72 1.60
C PHE A 159 2.18 8.24 2.72
N THR A 160 1.86 9.41 3.27
CA THR A 160 2.64 10.05 4.34
C THR A 160 1.79 10.24 5.58
N SER A 161 2.37 9.98 6.74
CA SER A 161 1.73 10.20 8.04
C SER A 161 2.42 11.37 8.79
N PRO A 162 1.67 12.25 9.45
CA PRO A 162 2.25 13.28 10.31
C PRO A 162 2.94 12.67 11.53
N ASN A 163 2.47 11.52 12.00
CA ASN A 163 3.03 10.78 13.14
C ASN A 163 3.82 9.56 12.65
N PRO A 164 4.93 9.20 13.30
CA PRO A 164 5.64 7.97 12.98
C PRO A 164 4.82 6.74 13.37
N PHE A 165 5.10 5.61 12.72
CA PHE A 165 4.48 4.32 13.00
C PHE A 165 5.48 3.18 12.76
N SER A 166 5.36 2.10 13.52
CA SER A 166 6.25 0.94 13.45
C SER A 166 5.58 -0.31 12.91
N TYR A 167 4.26 -0.30 12.79
CA TYR A 167 3.47 -1.41 12.28
C TYR A 167 2.48 -0.91 11.23
N LEU A 168 2.28 -1.73 10.20
CA LEU A 168 1.29 -1.53 9.17
C LEU A 168 0.33 -2.71 9.15
N ARG A 169 -0.96 -2.46 9.08
CA ARG A 169 -1.99 -3.46 8.77
C ARG A 169 -2.54 -3.17 7.40
N LEU A 170 -2.51 -4.17 6.52
CA LEU A 170 -3.20 -4.17 5.26
C LEU A 170 -4.42 -5.07 5.38
N THR A 171 -5.57 -4.57 5.00
CA THR A 171 -6.80 -5.36 4.96
C THR A 171 -7.57 -5.08 3.68
N VAL A 172 -8.17 -6.13 3.13
CA VAL A 172 -9.11 -6.02 2.02
C VAL A 172 -10.51 -5.98 2.60
N MET A 173 -11.20 -4.87 2.39
CA MET A 173 -12.57 -4.67 2.88
C MET A 173 -13.60 -5.30 1.97
N GLU A 174 -13.33 -5.26 0.66
CA GLU A 174 -14.13 -5.86 -0.39
C GLU A 174 -13.22 -6.46 -1.45
N SER A 175 -13.48 -7.69 -1.83
CA SER A 175 -12.92 -8.32 -3.03
C SER A 175 -13.99 -8.42 -4.12
N TYR A 176 -13.60 -8.84 -5.31
CA TYR A 176 -14.60 -9.07 -6.37
C TYR A 176 -15.53 -10.28 -6.08
N LEU A 177 -15.28 -11.04 -5.04
CA LEU A 177 -16.19 -12.08 -4.53
C LEU A 177 -17.22 -11.54 -3.54
N GLY A 178 -17.03 -10.35 -3.00
CA GLY A 178 -17.94 -9.70 -2.06
C GLY A 178 -17.24 -9.09 -0.85
N ASN A 179 -18.02 -8.81 0.18
CA ASN A 179 -17.54 -8.20 1.41
C ASN A 179 -16.63 -9.15 2.20
N CYS A 180 -15.46 -8.67 2.56
CA CYS A 180 -14.51 -9.36 3.43
C CYS A 180 -14.66 -8.96 4.89
N ILE A 181 -15.60 -8.08 5.21
CA ILE A 181 -15.86 -7.54 6.54
C ILE A 181 -17.35 -7.68 6.91
N GLY A 182 -17.64 -7.52 8.18
CA GLY A 182 -18.99 -7.36 8.69
C GLY A 182 -19.18 -8.00 10.05
N GLU A 183 -20.30 -7.65 10.67
CA GLU A 183 -20.83 -8.34 11.85
C GLU A 183 -21.97 -9.24 11.39
N PHE A 184 -21.87 -10.50 11.72
CA PHE A 184 -22.91 -11.45 11.42
C PHE A 184 -23.64 -11.84 12.72
N GLN A 185 -24.94 -11.92 12.63
CA GLN A 185 -25.76 -12.37 13.76
C GLN A 185 -25.46 -13.85 14.06
N PRO A 186 -25.50 -14.27 15.33
CA PRO A 186 -25.35 -15.66 15.70
C PRO A 186 -26.35 -16.55 14.92
N GLY A 187 -25.83 -17.63 14.34
CA GLY A 187 -26.63 -18.56 13.52
C GLY A 187 -26.78 -18.15 12.05
N SER A 188 -26.16 -17.04 11.61
CA SER A 188 -26.11 -16.68 10.20
C SER A 188 -25.34 -17.73 9.39
N THR A 189 -25.81 -17.99 8.16
CA THR A 189 -25.14 -18.83 7.17
C THR A 189 -24.26 -17.99 6.21
N SER A 190 -24.16 -16.68 6.45
CA SER A 190 -23.34 -15.79 5.64
C SER A 190 -21.85 -16.07 5.82
N TRP A 191 -21.07 -15.70 4.81
CA TRP A 191 -19.63 -15.94 4.77
C TRP A 191 -18.92 -14.66 4.39
N TYR A 192 -17.75 -14.42 4.98
CA TYR A 192 -16.83 -13.41 4.49
C TYR A 192 -16.21 -13.88 3.18
N ALA A 193 -16.18 -13.02 2.19
CA ALA A 193 -15.48 -13.31 0.95
C ALA A 193 -13.96 -13.41 1.19
N CYS A 194 -13.30 -14.27 0.45
CA CYS A 194 -11.84 -14.31 0.47
C CYS A 194 -11.24 -13.24 -0.43
N TRP A 195 -9.97 -12.94 -0.19
CA TRP A 195 -9.13 -12.14 -1.06
C TRP A 195 -7.77 -12.82 -1.25
N GLY A 196 -7.04 -12.45 -2.30
CA GLY A 196 -5.72 -13.01 -2.57
C GLY A 196 -4.83 -12.10 -3.40
N MET A 197 -3.53 -12.26 -3.19
CA MET A 197 -2.45 -11.61 -3.94
C MET A 197 -1.35 -12.62 -4.22
N ALA A 198 -0.70 -12.52 -5.39
CA ALA A 198 0.45 -13.34 -5.72
C ALA A 198 1.72 -12.81 -5.06
N GLU A 199 1.90 -11.48 -5.06
CA GLU A 199 3.07 -10.83 -4.49
C GLU A 199 2.69 -9.53 -3.77
N LEU A 200 3.47 -9.19 -2.74
CA LEU A 200 3.41 -7.92 -2.02
C LEU A 200 4.83 -7.38 -1.81
N LYS A 201 5.06 -6.15 -2.23
CA LYS A 201 6.31 -5.42 -1.98
C LYS A 201 6.00 -4.13 -1.26
N LEU A 202 6.89 -3.75 -0.35
CA LEU A 202 6.69 -2.60 0.51
C LEU A 202 7.97 -1.77 0.59
N TRP A 203 7.82 -0.45 0.55
CA TRP A 203 8.88 0.52 0.75
C TRP A 203 8.47 1.50 1.82
N GLY A 204 9.42 1.91 2.67
CA GLY A 204 9.12 2.80 3.77
C GLY A 204 10.31 3.63 4.25
N MET A 205 10.00 4.85 4.71
CA MET A 205 11.01 5.73 5.29
C MET A 205 10.45 6.60 6.43
#